data_6084dd4ef3108413a98bd1940954368a
#
_entry.id   6084dd4ef3108413a98bd1940954368a
#
_cell.length_a   1.000
_cell.length_b   1.000
_cell.length_c   1.000
_cell.angle_alpha   90.00
_cell.angle_beta   90.00
_cell.angle_gamma   90.00
#
_symmetry.space_group_name_H-M   'P 1'
#
loop_
_entity.id
_entity.type
_entity.pdbx_description
1 polymer ?
#
loop_
_entity_poly.entity_id
_entity_poly.type
_entity_poly.pdbx_seq_one_letter_code
_entity_poly.pdbx_strand_id
1 'polypeptide(L)'
;MNFIRGIMLEGISCAGKTSTFNAVKKLHTERADCERGIIALGENYSQVLNRISGEPVILEQNAHCALLSERMSMLERLNAWASSLGEARRQSRGLFALLERFYLNHVVAFDTYSQSMEIRCIHLGLKCILLTISNDNIVHRIRLRDEQMNIQRPSDEIELQASDYLAVQERFLVAVKRISSPALIINTDSMDWSSFAHNILSFSDIA
;
A
#
# COMPACT_ATOMS: atom_id res chain seq x y z
N MET A 1 -15.57 19.37 4.21
CA MET A 1 -15.79 17.94 3.85
C MET A 1 -14.54 17.45 3.12
N ASN A 2 -14.03 16.26 3.45
CA ASN A 2 -12.88 15.68 2.78
C ASN A 2 -13.34 14.93 1.51
N PHE A 3 -12.82 15.28 0.35
CA PHE A 3 -13.15 14.64 -0.94
C PHE A 3 -12.17 13.53 -1.35
N ILE A 4 -11.04 13.42 -0.67
CA ILE A 4 -10.15 12.28 -0.81
C ILE A 4 -10.34 11.35 0.38
N ARG A 5 -10.32 10.07 0.12
CA ARG A 5 -10.08 8.96 1.03
C ARG A 5 -9.30 7.87 0.32
N GLY A 6 -8.81 6.90 1.02
CA GLY A 6 -8.12 5.81 0.35
C GLY A 6 -7.41 4.86 1.29
N ILE A 7 -6.57 4.04 0.68
CA ILE A 7 -5.80 3.01 1.38
C ILE A 7 -4.32 3.03 0.97
N MET A 8 -3.49 2.61 1.89
CA MET A 8 -2.08 2.31 1.69
C MET A 8 -1.90 0.81 1.82
N LEU A 9 -1.56 0.12 0.73
CA LEU A 9 -1.26 -1.32 0.70
C LEU A 9 0.20 -1.55 1.08
N GLU A 10 0.40 -2.21 2.19
CA GLU A 10 1.71 -2.45 2.79
C GLU A 10 1.98 -3.95 2.96
N GLY A 11 3.21 -4.32 3.17
CA GLY A 11 3.63 -5.70 3.41
C GLY A 11 4.86 -6.11 2.62
N ILE A 12 5.37 -7.30 2.92
CA ILE A 12 6.57 -7.88 2.30
C ILE A 12 6.39 -8.18 0.81
N SER A 13 7.48 -8.45 0.13
CA SER A 13 7.43 -9.03 -1.21
C SER A 13 6.69 -10.37 -1.16
N CYS A 14 6.07 -10.76 -2.26
CA CYS A 14 5.22 -11.96 -2.38
C CYS A 14 3.91 -11.94 -1.56
N ALA A 15 3.63 -10.95 -0.71
CA ALA A 15 2.35 -10.83 0.01
C ALA A 15 1.14 -10.52 -0.88
N GLY A 16 1.31 -10.44 -2.20
CA GLY A 16 0.21 -10.25 -3.13
C GLY A 16 -0.30 -8.81 -3.23
N LYS A 17 0.53 -7.81 -2.88
CA LYS A 17 0.15 -6.39 -2.97
C LYS A 17 -0.35 -5.99 -4.35
N THR A 18 0.39 -6.31 -5.40
CA THR A 18 0.01 -5.96 -6.78
C THR A 18 -1.29 -6.66 -7.23
N SER A 19 -1.49 -7.92 -6.83
CA SER A 19 -2.74 -8.65 -7.10
C SER A 19 -3.92 -8.02 -6.37
N THR A 20 -3.75 -7.70 -5.09
CA THR A 20 -4.75 -6.99 -4.28
C THR A 20 -5.02 -5.59 -4.82
N PHE A 21 -3.98 -4.85 -5.20
CA PHE A 21 -4.09 -3.52 -5.82
C PHE A 21 -4.98 -3.55 -7.07
N ASN A 22 -4.73 -4.52 -7.96
CA ASN A 22 -5.52 -4.67 -9.17
C ASN A 22 -6.97 -5.09 -8.87
N ALA A 23 -7.18 -5.98 -7.90
CA ALA A 23 -8.51 -6.41 -7.48
C ALA A 23 -9.31 -5.27 -6.86
N VAL A 24 -8.71 -4.48 -5.96
CA VAL A 24 -9.34 -3.30 -5.36
C VAL A 24 -9.69 -2.26 -6.42
N LYS A 25 -8.74 -1.97 -7.33
CA LYS A 25 -8.96 -1.03 -8.44
C LYS A 25 -10.15 -1.46 -9.30
N LYS A 26 -10.21 -2.74 -9.68
CA LYS A 26 -11.30 -3.30 -10.48
C LYS A 26 -12.63 -3.18 -9.75
N LEU A 27 -12.71 -3.69 -8.52
CA LEU A 27 -13.94 -3.69 -7.73
C LEU A 27 -14.44 -2.27 -7.45
N HIS A 28 -13.53 -1.33 -7.13
CA HIS A 28 -13.89 0.07 -6.89
C HIS A 28 -14.53 0.70 -8.13
N THR A 29 -14.02 0.44 -9.33
CA THR A 29 -14.58 1.00 -10.57
C THR A 29 -15.93 0.38 -10.97
N GLU A 30 -16.22 -0.83 -10.50
CA GLU A 30 -17.49 -1.52 -10.75
C GLU A 30 -18.61 -1.09 -9.77
N ARG A 31 -18.26 -0.49 -8.62
CA ARG A 31 -19.23 -0.06 -7.61
C ARG A 31 -19.85 1.30 -7.96
N ALA A 32 -21.17 1.36 -7.93
CA ALA A 32 -21.92 2.59 -8.23
C ALA A 32 -21.90 3.62 -7.08
N ASP A 33 -21.60 3.17 -5.85
CA ASP A 33 -21.62 3.98 -4.62
C ASP A 33 -20.24 4.56 -4.23
N CYS A 34 -19.20 4.23 -5.02
CA CYS A 34 -17.85 4.76 -4.82
C CYS A 34 -17.59 6.07 -5.56
N GLU A 35 -16.49 6.72 -5.22
CA GLU A 35 -15.94 7.85 -5.98
C GLU A 35 -15.68 7.44 -7.43
N ARG A 36 -15.99 8.32 -8.38
CA ARG A 36 -15.75 8.05 -9.81
C ARG A 36 -14.29 8.13 -10.21
N GLY A 37 -13.49 8.90 -9.46
CA GLY A 37 -12.07 9.06 -9.70
C GLY A 37 -11.23 8.19 -8.77
N ILE A 38 -10.21 7.53 -9.33
CA ILE A 38 -9.20 6.77 -8.58
C ILE A 38 -7.81 7.31 -8.89
N ILE A 39 -7.00 7.50 -7.84
CA ILE A 39 -5.58 7.80 -7.93
C ILE A 39 -4.84 6.54 -7.50
N ALA A 40 -4.31 5.80 -8.46
CA ALA A 40 -3.63 4.55 -8.21
C ALA A 40 -2.11 4.73 -8.42
N LEU A 41 -1.35 4.71 -7.32
CA LEU A 41 0.10 4.82 -7.33
C LEU A 41 0.70 3.48 -6.88
N GLY A 42 1.26 2.75 -7.83
CA GLY A 42 1.99 1.51 -7.56
C GLY A 42 3.34 1.77 -6.90
N GLU A 43 4.04 0.70 -6.54
CA GLU A 43 5.26 0.75 -5.74
C GLU A 43 6.37 1.65 -6.29
N ASN A 44 6.47 1.81 -7.61
CA ASN A 44 7.50 2.66 -8.24
C ASN A 44 7.37 4.15 -7.90
N TYR A 45 6.23 4.57 -7.34
CA TYR A 45 5.98 5.97 -6.99
C TYR A 45 6.22 6.27 -5.50
N SER A 46 6.39 5.27 -4.66
CA SER A 46 6.46 5.46 -3.21
C SER A 46 7.42 4.53 -2.49
N GLN A 47 8.13 3.67 -3.20
CA GLN A 47 9.05 2.74 -2.54
C GLN A 47 10.47 3.30 -2.35
N VAL A 48 11.23 2.64 -1.49
CA VAL A 48 12.63 2.96 -1.18
C VAL A 48 13.56 2.71 -2.36
N LEU A 49 13.21 1.73 -3.21
CA LEU A 49 13.97 1.39 -4.41
C LEU A 49 13.35 2.04 -5.64
N ASN A 50 14.16 2.76 -6.38
CA ASN A 50 13.75 3.36 -7.65
C ASN A 50 14.72 2.93 -8.77
N ARG A 51 14.32 3.10 -10.03
CA ARG A 51 15.17 2.84 -11.18
C ARG A 51 15.36 4.12 -11.98
N ILE A 52 16.59 4.52 -12.14
CA ILE A 52 17.00 5.64 -12.99
C ILE A 52 17.90 5.08 -14.09
N SER A 53 17.55 5.34 -15.35
CA SER A 53 18.30 4.83 -16.50
C SER A 53 18.48 3.30 -16.53
N GLY A 54 17.47 2.58 -16.01
CA GLY A 54 17.52 1.11 -15.95
C GLY A 54 18.22 0.51 -14.73
N GLU A 55 19.03 1.28 -14.02
CA GLU A 55 19.75 0.83 -12.83
C GLU A 55 18.91 1.04 -11.55
N PRO A 56 18.93 0.08 -10.61
CA PRO A 56 18.24 0.24 -9.33
C PRO A 56 18.96 1.27 -8.48
N VAL A 57 18.18 2.23 -7.94
CA VAL A 57 18.67 3.25 -7.01
C VAL A 57 17.94 3.08 -5.68
N ILE A 58 18.68 2.83 -4.62
CA ILE A 58 18.14 2.78 -3.26
C ILE A 58 18.10 4.22 -2.73
N LEU A 59 16.90 4.71 -2.44
CA LEU A 59 16.72 6.02 -1.84
C LEU A 59 17.18 6.00 -0.38
N GLU A 60 17.97 6.99 0.00
CA GLU A 60 18.27 7.25 1.41
C GLU A 60 17.03 7.80 2.14
N GLN A 61 17.03 7.72 3.46
CA GLN A 61 15.91 8.11 4.32
C GLN A 61 15.34 9.49 3.97
N ASN A 62 16.20 10.51 3.83
CA ASN A 62 15.75 11.88 3.54
C ASN A 62 15.12 12.00 2.15
N ALA A 63 15.71 11.37 1.16
CA ALA A 63 15.17 11.37 -0.21
C ALA A 63 13.82 10.63 -0.27
N HIS A 64 13.70 9.50 0.42
CA HIS A 64 12.44 8.77 0.51
C HIS A 64 11.37 9.56 1.27
N CYS A 65 11.72 10.22 2.37
CA CYS A 65 10.81 11.09 3.11
C CYS A 65 10.33 12.27 2.25
N ALA A 66 11.22 12.90 1.48
CA ALA A 66 10.86 13.96 0.54
C ALA A 66 9.89 13.45 -0.54
N LEU A 67 10.14 12.26 -1.13
CA LEU A 67 9.25 11.62 -2.10
C LEU A 67 7.84 11.41 -1.53
N LEU A 68 7.72 10.86 -0.32
CA LEU A 68 6.43 10.66 0.34
C LEU A 68 5.73 12.00 0.59
N SER A 69 6.48 13.02 1.06
CA SER A 69 5.93 14.34 1.32
C SER A 69 5.39 15.01 0.05
N GLU A 70 6.06 14.85 -1.09
CA GLU A 70 5.57 15.34 -2.37
C GLU A 70 4.27 14.65 -2.79
N ARG A 71 4.17 13.32 -2.62
CA ARG A 71 2.95 12.56 -2.94
C ARG A 71 1.78 12.98 -2.06
N MET A 72 2.04 13.18 -0.76
CA MET A 72 1.03 13.73 0.15
C MET A 72 0.59 15.12 -0.26
N SER A 73 1.53 16.02 -0.60
CA SER A 73 1.20 17.38 -1.04
C SER A 73 0.39 17.39 -2.33
N MET A 74 0.63 16.46 -3.23
CA MET A 74 -0.20 16.28 -4.43
C MET A 74 -1.64 15.92 -4.06
N LEU A 75 -1.84 14.94 -3.16
CA LEU A 75 -3.16 14.52 -2.71
C LEU A 75 -3.90 15.65 -1.97
N GLU A 76 -3.21 16.39 -1.11
CA GLU A 76 -3.76 17.53 -0.38
C GLU A 76 -4.22 18.65 -1.34
N ARG A 77 -3.44 18.96 -2.38
CA ARG A 77 -3.83 19.94 -3.42
C ARG A 77 -5.05 19.48 -4.20
N LEU A 78 -5.14 18.20 -4.56
CA LEU A 78 -6.31 17.64 -5.21
C LEU A 78 -7.55 17.70 -4.32
N ASN A 79 -7.40 17.39 -3.02
CA ASN A 79 -8.48 17.52 -2.05
C ASN A 79 -8.97 18.96 -1.90
N ALA A 80 -8.06 19.92 -1.79
CA ALA A 80 -8.38 21.33 -1.70
C ALA A 80 -9.08 21.83 -2.98
N TRP A 81 -8.58 21.43 -4.15
CA TRP A 81 -9.21 21.77 -5.43
C TRP A 81 -10.63 21.18 -5.54
N ALA A 82 -10.81 19.87 -5.24
CA ALA A 82 -12.11 19.24 -5.25
C ALA A 82 -13.10 19.94 -4.29
N SER A 83 -12.60 20.38 -3.12
CA SER A 83 -13.40 21.13 -2.14
C SER A 83 -13.83 22.50 -2.64
N SER A 84 -13.02 23.15 -3.47
CA SER A 84 -13.32 24.49 -4.01
C SER A 84 -14.36 24.51 -5.13
N LEU A 85 -14.71 23.35 -5.70
CA LEU A 85 -15.67 23.24 -6.81
C LEU A 85 -17.16 23.41 -6.39
N GLY A 86 -17.43 23.86 -5.18
CA GLY A 86 -18.78 24.10 -4.67
C GLY A 86 -19.49 22.82 -4.18
N GLU A 87 -20.78 22.88 -3.96
CA GLU A 87 -21.57 21.75 -3.44
C GLU A 87 -21.71 20.63 -4.46
N ALA A 88 -21.28 19.42 -4.10
CA ALA A 88 -21.58 18.18 -4.81
C ALA A 88 -21.40 16.99 -3.86
N ARG A 89 -22.02 15.88 -4.21
CA ARG A 89 -21.84 14.64 -3.46
C ARG A 89 -20.42 14.14 -3.64
N ARG A 90 -19.87 13.46 -2.59
CA ARG A 90 -18.54 12.87 -2.62
C ARG A 90 -18.35 11.95 -3.83
N GLN A 91 -19.34 11.11 -4.17
CA GLN A 91 -19.29 10.20 -5.31
C GLN A 91 -19.09 10.91 -6.66
N SER A 92 -19.51 12.14 -6.81
CA SER A 92 -19.38 12.88 -8.06
C SER A 92 -18.04 13.60 -8.24
N ARG A 93 -17.37 13.95 -7.12
CA ARG A 93 -16.12 14.73 -7.11
C ARG A 93 -15.02 14.13 -6.24
N GLY A 94 -15.35 13.12 -5.44
CA GLY A 94 -14.40 12.44 -4.59
C GLY A 94 -13.38 11.65 -5.40
N LEU A 95 -12.23 11.44 -4.76
CA LEU A 95 -11.12 10.67 -5.31
C LEU A 95 -10.75 9.58 -4.32
N PHE A 96 -10.65 8.36 -4.82
CA PHE A 96 -10.14 7.24 -4.04
C PHE A 96 -8.65 7.07 -4.29
N ALA A 97 -7.81 7.24 -3.27
CA ALA A 97 -6.38 7.04 -3.35
C ALA A 97 -6.03 5.59 -3.01
N LEU A 98 -5.35 4.92 -3.93
CA LEU A 98 -4.83 3.56 -3.77
C LEU A 98 -3.31 3.62 -3.92
N LEU A 99 -2.60 3.47 -2.80
CA LEU A 99 -1.16 3.65 -2.72
C LEU A 99 -0.50 2.32 -2.35
N GLU A 100 0.55 1.92 -3.06
CA GLU A 100 1.31 0.70 -2.76
C GLU A 100 2.67 1.08 -2.16
N ARG A 101 3.08 0.45 -1.04
CA ARG A 101 4.34 0.70 -0.32
C ARG A 101 4.54 2.18 0.02
N PHE A 102 3.71 2.71 0.86
CA PHE A 102 3.74 4.12 1.20
C PHE A 102 4.42 4.38 2.55
N TYR A 103 3.67 4.80 3.55
CA TYR A 103 4.23 5.29 4.82
C TYR A 103 4.76 4.18 5.72
N LEU A 104 4.04 3.06 5.86
CA LEU A 104 4.49 1.98 6.74
C LEU A 104 5.77 1.32 6.20
N ASN A 105 5.90 1.22 4.87
CA ASN A 105 7.14 0.77 4.24
C ASN A 105 8.33 1.68 4.59
N HIS A 106 8.15 3.01 4.66
CA HIS A 106 9.17 3.94 5.11
C HIS A 106 9.57 3.69 6.57
N VAL A 107 8.57 3.54 7.45
CA VAL A 107 8.80 3.25 8.86
C VAL A 107 9.63 1.97 9.05
N VAL A 108 9.28 0.91 8.33
CA VAL A 108 10.00 -0.38 8.41
C VAL A 108 11.40 -0.30 7.80
N ALA A 109 11.57 0.45 6.71
CA ALA A 109 12.87 0.56 6.04
C ALA A 109 13.89 1.34 6.89
N PHE A 110 13.46 2.42 7.57
CA PHE A 110 14.35 3.37 8.23
C PHE A 110 14.18 3.46 9.76
N ASP A 111 13.28 2.68 10.34
CA ASP A 111 12.88 2.74 11.76
C ASP A 111 12.56 4.16 12.24
N THR A 112 11.89 4.93 11.37
CA THR A 112 11.62 6.35 11.62
C THR A 112 10.14 6.65 11.51
N TYR A 113 9.55 7.18 12.58
CA TYR A 113 8.18 7.67 12.63
C TYR A 113 8.12 9.17 12.38
N SER A 114 7.16 9.59 11.58
CA SER A 114 6.85 10.98 11.34
C SER A 114 5.43 11.30 11.76
N GLN A 115 5.26 11.90 12.93
CA GLN A 115 3.94 12.32 13.40
C GLN A 115 3.24 13.25 12.41
N SER A 116 3.98 14.14 11.76
CA SER A 116 3.43 15.04 10.75
C SER A 116 2.88 14.27 9.53
N MET A 117 3.56 13.21 9.09
CA MET A 117 3.08 12.38 7.99
C MET A 117 1.82 11.59 8.39
N GLU A 118 1.76 11.05 9.60
CA GLU A 118 0.57 10.36 10.12
C GLU A 118 -0.64 11.28 10.18
N ILE A 119 -0.47 12.49 10.71
CA ILE A 119 -1.54 13.49 10.76
C ILE A 119 -2.06 13.77 9.35
N ARG A 120 -1.18 13.92 8.36
CA ARG A 120 -1.57 14.13 6.96
C ARG A 120 -2.35 12.94 6.38
N CYS A 121 -1.89 11.71 6.64
CA CYS A 121 -2.60 10.49 6.24
C CYS A 121 -4.02 10.44 6.82
N ILE A 122 -4.15 10.71 8.12
CA ILE A 122 -5.46 10.73 8.81
C ILE A 122 -6.35 11.85 8.24
N HIS A 123 -5.81 13.05 8.05
CA HIS A 123 -6.56 14.18 7.48
C HIS A 123 -7.10 13.89 6.07
N LEU A 124 -6.40 13.09 5.28
CA LEU A 124 -6.88 12.64 3.96
C LEU A 124 -7.75 11.38 4.02
N GLY A 125 -8.02 10.84 5.21
CA GLY A 125 -8.80 9.61 5.35
C GLY A 125 -8.11 8.39 4.73
N LEU A 126 -6.77 8.35 4.75
CA LEU A 126 -5.99 7.20 4.30
C LEU A 126 -5.90 6.15 5.41
N LYS A 127 -6.20 4.90 5.08
CA LYS A 127 -6.14 3.76 6.00
C LYS A 127 -5.04 2.79 5.57
N CYS A 128 -4.44 2.12 6.53
CA CYS A 128 -3.37 1.15 6.27
C CYS A 128 -3.94 -0.25 6.10
N ILE A 129 -3.53 -0.95 5.05
CA ILE A 129 -3.83 -2.37 4.82
C ILE A 129 -2.50 -3.12 4.82
N LEU A 130 -2.25 -3.89 5.84
CA LEU A 130 -1.06 -4.74 5.93
C LEU A 130 -1.39 -6.15 5.43
N LEU A 131 -0.76 -6.55 4.34
CA LEU A 131 -0.86 -7.90 3.81
C LEU A 131 0.24 -8.78 4.38
N THR A 132 -0.13 -9.94 4.89
CA THR A 132 0.77 -10.92 5.50
C THR A 132 0.67 -12.29 4.84
N ILE A 133 1.68 -13.12 5.04
CA ILE A 133 1.74 -14.53 4.62
C ILE A 133 2.13 -15.35 5.84
N SER A 134 1.57 -16.56 6.01
CA SER A 134 2.01 -17.48 7.05
C SER A 134 3.40 -18.05 6.75
N ASN A 135 4.09 -18.49 7.80
CA ASN A 135 5.39 -19.13 7.68
C ASN A 135 5.36 -20.36 6.76
N ASP A 136 4.26 -21.09 6.78
CA ASP A 136 4.10 -22.31 5.99
C ASP A 136 3.94 -22.05 4.49
N ASN A 137 3.47 -20.83 4.12
CA ASN A 137 3.17 -20.49 2.74
C ASN A 137 4.23 -19.62 2.06
N ILE A 138 5.15 -19.00 2.80
CA ILE A 138 6.09 -18.04 2.21
C ILE A 138 7.01 -18.65 1.16
N VAL A 139 7.55 -19.84 1.39
CA VAL A 139 8.42 -20.57 0.43
C VAL A 139 7.64 -20.86 -0.87
N HIS A 140 6.40 -21.35 -0.74
CA HIS A 140 5.55 -21.60 -1.89
C HIS A 140 5.27 -20.33 -2.71
N ARG A 141 5.01 -19.21 -2.04
CA ARG A 141 4.75 -17.90 -2.67
C ARG A 141 5.98 -17.35 -3.40
N ILE A 142 7.18 -17.57 -2.86
CA ILE A 142 8.42 -17.19 -3.54
C ILE A 142 8.60 -18.03 -4.81
N ARG A 143 8.40 -19.36 -4.73
CA ARG A 143 8.49 -20.24 -5.90
C ARG A 143 7.51 -19.87 -7.00
N LEU A 144 6.24 -19.61 -6.66
CA LEU A 144 5.25 -19.17 -7.64
C LEU A 144 5.66 -17.86 -8.34
N ARG A 145 6.24 -16.93 -7.62
CA ARG A 145 6.76 -15.68 -8.20
C ARG A 145 7.93 -15.94 -9.13
N ASP A 146 8.87 -16.78 -8.72
CA ASP A 146 10.03 -17.14 -9.53
C ASP A 146 9.62 -17.84 -10.83
N GLU A 147 8.66 -18.75 -10.78
CA GLU A 147 8.06 -19.38 -11.95
C GLU A 147 7.46 -18.36 -12.91
N GLN A 148 6.69 -17.40 -12.39
CA GLN A 148 6.09 -16.32 -13.21
C GLN A 148 7.13 -15.42 -13.88
N MET A 149 8.30 -15.27 -13.25
CA MET A 149 9.40 -14.45 -13.76
C MET A 149 10.46 -15.26 -14.55
N ASN A 150 10.25 -16.57 -14.72
CA ASN A 150 11.22 -17.51 -15.31
C ASN A 150 12.60 -17.48 -14.61
N ILE A 151 12.59 -17.31 -13.28
CA ILE A 151 13.79 -17.34 -12.44
C ILE A 151 13.94 -18.73 -11.87
N GLN A 152 15.16 -19.30 -12.01
CA GLN A 152 15.51 -20.55 -11.35
C GLN A 152 16.52 -20.26 -10.24
N ARG A 153 16.18 -20.71 -9.01
CA ARG A 153 17.04 -20.57 -7.84
C ARG A 153 17.12 -21.88 -7.05
N PRO A 154 18.26 -22.16 -6.40
CA PRO A 154 18.39 -23.26 -5.45
C PRO A 154 17.40 -23.13 -4.29
N SER A 155 17.02 -24.27 -3.70
CA SER A 155 16.05 -24.28 -2.60
C SER A 155 16.57 -23.58 -1.33
N ASP A 156 17.85 -23.67 -1.05
CA ASP A 156 18.49 -23.00 0.08
C ASP A 156 18.45 -21.45 -0.04
N GLU A 157 18.60 -20.90 -1.24
CA GLU A 157 18.43 -19.47 -1.48
C GLU A 157 16.97 -19.03 -1.25
N ILE A 158 16.02 -19.86 -1.64
CA ILE A 158 14.59 -19.57 -1.43
C ILE A 158 14.25 -19.60 0.06
N GLU A 159 14.78 -20.57 0.80
CA GLU A 159 14.57 -20.68 2.25
C GLU A 159 15.21 -19.51 3.02
N LEU A 160 16.42 -19.11 2.63
CA LEU A 160 17.07 -17.94 3.20
C LEU A 160 16.23 -16.67 2.94
N GLN A 161 15.78 -16.47 1.72
CA GLN A 161 14.93 -15.32 1.37
C GLN A 161 13.58 -15.36 2.11
N ALA A 162 13.01 -16.55 2.32
CA ALA A 162 11.78 -16.71 3.09
C ALA A 162 11.99 -16.27 4.55
N SER A 163 13.10 -16.66 5.17
CA SER A 163 13.47 -16.21 6.51
C SER A 163 13.63 -14.70 6.60
N ASP A 164 14.33 -14.09 5.63
CA ASP A 164 14.48 -12.64 5.56
C ASP A 164 13.14 -11.91 5.42
N TYR A 165 12.24 -12.42 4.57
CA TYR A 165 10.92 -11.83 4.39
C TYR A 165 10.08 -11.93 5.65
N LEU A 166 10.12 -13.05 6.36
CA LEU A 166 9.40 -13.20 7.62
C LEU A 166 9.94 -12.26 8.71
N ALA A 167 11.25 -12.09 8.81
CA ALA A 167 11.85 -11.13 9.73
C ALA A 167 11.42 -9.69 9.42
N VAL A 168 11.31 -9.32 8.14
CA VAL A 168 10.76 -8.02 7.74
C VAL A 168 9.26 -7.93 8.04
N GLN A 169 8.49 -9.01 7.85
CA GLN A 169 7.05 -9.03 8.17
C GLN A 169 6.80 -8.79 9.66
N GLU A 170 7.61 -9.35 10.54
CA GLU A 170 7.52 -9.07 11.99
C GLU A 170 7.74 -7.57 12.28
N ARG A 171 8.67 -6.93 11.58
CA ARG A 171 8.85 -5.47 11.70
C ARG A 171 7.61 -4.70 11.24
N PHE A 172 6.94 -5.13 10.17
CA PHE A 172 5.66 -4.55 9.74
C PHE A 172 4.57 -4.76 10.80
N LEU A 173 4.47 -5.95 11.40
CA LEU A 173 3.49 -6.26 12.45
C LEU A 173 3.70 -5.44 13.72
N VAL A 174 4.95 -5.12 14.06
CA VAL A 174 5.26 -4.19 15.15
C VAL A 174 4.93 -2.76 14.76
N ALA A 175 5.32 -2.33 13.56
CA ALA A 175 5.14 -0.96 13.09
C ALA A 175 3.65 -0.59 12.95
N VAL A 176 2.81 -1.51 12.43
CA VAL A 176 1.37 -1.24 12.22
C VAL A 176 0.61 -1.01 13.53
N LYS A 177 1.09 -1.55 14.65
CA LYS A 177 0.50 -1.32 15.99
C LYS A 177 0.84 0.06 16.57
N ARG A 178 1.84 0.72 16.01
CA ARG A 178 2.37 2.02 16.49
C ARG A 178 1.82 3.21 15.69
N ILE A 179 1.35 2.99 14.47
CA ILE A 179 0.77 4.06 13.66
C ILE A 179 -0.62 4.44 14.16
N SER A 180 -0.97 5.71 14.01
CA SER A 180 -2.27 6.25 14.43
C SER A 180 -3.36 6.09 13.37
N SER A 181 -2.97 5.86 12.09
CA SER A 181 -3.92 5.61 11.02
C SER A 181 -4.66 4.29 11.25
N PRO A 182 -5.98 4.22 11.02
CA PRO A 182 -6.72 2.97 11.11
C PRO A 182 -6.09 1.90 10.22
N ALA A 183 -5.92 0.69 10.76
CA ALA A 183 -5.23 -0.39 10.07
C ALA A 183 -6.04 -1.69 10.05
N LEU A 184 -5.95 -2.41 8.92
CA LEU A 184 -6.50 -3.76 8.75
C LEU A 184 -5.36 -4.70 8.34
N ILE A 185 -5.24 -5.83 9.02
CA ILE A 185 -4.27 -6.88 8.68
C ILE A 185 -5.01 -8.01 7.97
N ILE A 186 -4.52 -8.41 6.80
CA ILE A 186 -5.10 -9.49 6.00
C ILE A 186 -4.03 -10.54 5.73
N ASN A 187 -4.28 -11.79 6.17
CA ASN A 187 -3.50 -12.93 5.71
C ASN A 187 -3.93 -13.31 4.29
N THR A 188 -2.96 -13.42 3.39
CA THR A 188 -3.19 -13.64 1.95
C THR A 188 -2.94 -15.07 1.49
N ASP A 189 -2.86 -16.02 2.38
CA ASP A 189 -2.55 -17.41 2.06
C ASP A 189 -3.52 -18.04 1.05
N SER A 190 -4.82 -17.73 1.16
CA SER A 190 -5.84 -18.24 0.25
C SER A 190 -5.77 -17.68 -1.16
N MET A 191 -5.05 -16.59 -1.39
CA MET A 191 -5.00 -15.87 -2.67
C MET A 191 -6.38 -15.45 -3.24
N ASP A 192 -7.40 -15.34 -2.40
CA ASP A 192 -8.74 -14.86 -2.79
C ASP A 192 -8.77 -13.32 -2.87
N TRP A 193 -8.15 -12.81 -3.94
CA TRP A 193 -8.01 -11.37 -4.18
C TRP A 193 -9.34 -10.64 -4.23
N SER A 194 -10.40 -11.31 -4.68
CA SER A 194 -11.74 -10.73 -4.75
C SER A 194 -12.32 -10.51 -3.36
N SER A 195 -12.25 -11.52 -2.49
CA SER A 195 -12.69 -11.40 -1.11
C SER A 195 -11.89 -10.34 -0.36
N PHE A 196 -10.56 -10.30 -0.55
CA PHE A 196 -9.73 -9.27 0.07
C PHE A 196 -10.12 -7.87 -0.40
N ALA A 197 -10.38 -7.68 -1.70
CA ALA A 197 -10.81 -6.38 -2.23
C ALA A 197 -12.14 -5.92 -1.61
N HIS A 198 -13.12 -6.82 -1.42
CA HIS A 198 -14.37 -6.52 -0.74
C HIS A 198 -14.14 -6.09 0.71
N ASN A 199 -13.33 -6.83 1.47
CA ASN A 199 -13.00 -6.52 2.86
C ASN A 199 -12.30 -5.15 2.97
N ILE A 200 -11.37 -4.87 2.07
CA ILE A 200 -10.61 -3.61 2.02
C ILE A 200 -11.54 -2.44 1.73
N LEU A 201 -12.39 -2.53 0.72
CA LEU A 201 -13.31 -1.44 0.38
C LEU A 201 -14.34 -1.24 1.50
N SER A 202 -14.90 -2.30 2.08
CA SER A 202 -15.79 -2.19 3.24
C SER A 202 -15.10 -1.51 4.43
N PHE A 203 -13.85 -1.88 4.74
CA PHE A 203 -13.06 -1.22 5.78
C PHE A 203 -12.79 0.26 5.45
N SER A 204 -12.56 0.59 4.18
CA SER A 204 -12.32 1.98 3.76
C SER A 204 -13.58 2.85 3.88
N ASP A 205 -14.78 2.27 3.83
CA ASP A 205 -16.08 2.97 3.92
C ASP A 205 -16.47 3.34 5.36
N ILE A 206 -15.92 2.69 6.37
CA ILE A 206 -16.14 3.01 7.78
C ILE A 206 -15.56 4.41 8.06
N ALA A 207 -16.37 5.30 8.62
CA ALA A 207 -15.98 6.68 8.94
C ALA A 207 -14.99 6.72 10.13
#